data_0d62e6bb1812afb10a8544927f478ad4
#
_entry.id   0d62e6bb1812afb10a8544927f478ad4
#
_cell.length_a   1.000
_cell.length_b   1.000
_cell.length_c   1.000
_cell.angle_alpha   90.00
_cell.angle_beta   90.00
_cell.angle_gamma   90.00
#
_symmetry.space_group_name_H-M   'P 1'
#
loop_
_entity.id
_entity.type
_entity.pdbx_description
1 polymer ?
#
loop_
_entity_poly.entity_id
_entity_poly.type
_entity_poly.pdbx_seq_one_letter_code
_entity_poly.pdbx_strand_id
1 'polypeptide(L)'
;MYKRQVKNGGRVLDLGTGTGILPILMEAKSNAAHLTGLEIQSEMAEMAARSVKLNHLEDKIEIVEGDIKEASAIFSHDSFDTITSNPPYMIGQHGLKNPSETKAIARHEILCTFADITAAAKKLLKNKGKLFLVHRTFRLSEILCQLSKDGLEPKRIRFVHPYIDKEPNIFLLEAVKGGKSRMTVEPPLIVYEKEGKYTEEIYKIYGMNPEE
;
A
#
# COMPACT_ATOMS: atom_id res chain seq x y z
N MET A 1 -8.06 8.79 7.71
CA MET A 1 -8.07 7.36 7.40
C MET A 1 -6.98 6.60 8.15
N TYR A 2 -5.72 7.00 8.09
CA TYR A 2 -4.57 6.24 8.64
C TYR A 2 -4.49 6.14 10.17
N LYS A 3 -4.89 7.16 10.94
CA LYS A 3 -4.78 7.17 12.42
C LYS A 3 -5.48 6.01 13.16
N ARG A 4 -6.48 5.36 12.54
CA ARG A 4 -7.24 4.26 13.17
C ARG A 4 -6.86 2.88 12.62
N GLN A 5 -5.95 2.79 11.66
CA GLN A 5 -5.67 1.56 10.94
C GLN A 5 -4.38 0.90 11.39
N VAL A 6 -3.37 1.68 11.74
CA VAL A 6 -2.11 1.18 12.30
C VAL A 6 -2.30 0.98 13.81
N LYS A 7 -1.92 -0.19 14.29
CA LYS A 7 -1.96 -0.50 15.73
C LYS A 7 -0.99 0.42 16.46
N ASN A 8 -1.47 1.03 17.54
CA ASN A 8 -0.62 1.87 18.39
C ASN A 8 0.56 1.05 18.95
N GLY A 9 1.78 1.54 18.76
CA GLY A 9 3.00 0.80 19.13
C GLY A 9 3.27 -0.44 18.25
N GLY A 10 2.55 -0.61 17.11
CA GLY A 10 2.73 -1.73 16.20
C GLY A 10 3.92 -1.56 15.27
N ARG A 11 4.40 -2.69 14.73
CA ARG A 11 5.41 -2.72 13.67
C ARG A 11 4.75 -2.76 12.30
N VAL A 12 5.23 -1.93 11.39
CA VAL A 12 4.69 -1.78 10.03
C VAL A 12 5.76 -2.16 9.01
N LEU A 13 5.36 -2.87 7.96
CA LEU A 13 6.18 -3.14 6.78
C LEU A 13 5.47 -2.62 5.53
N ASP A 14 6.18 -1.86 4.71
CA ASP A 14 5.72 -1.44 3.39
C ASP A 14 6.44 -2.24 2.31
N LEU A 15 5.69 -3.06 1.55
CA LEU A 15 6.20 -3.93 0.50
C LEU A 15 6.23 -3.19 -0.84
N GLY A 16 7.43 -3.01 -1.39
CA GLY A 16 7.67 -2.20 -2.59
C GLY A 16 7.54 -0.71 -2.26
N THR A 17 8.36 -0.26 -1.31
CA THR A 17 8.22 1.09 -0.72
C THR A 17 8.61 2.23 -1.68
N GLY A 18 9.29 1.91 -2.79
CA GLY A 18 9.78 2.91 -3.74
C GLY A 18 10.66 3.95 -3.05
N THR A 19 10.29 5.21 -3.13
CA THR A 19 11.02 6.34 -2.53
C THR A 19 10.79 6.54 -1.04
N GLY A 20 10.09 5.61 -0.35
CA GLY A 20 9.84 5.67 1.09
C GLY A 20 8.72 6.61 1.54
N ILE A 21 7.90 7.10 0.62
CA ILE A 21 6.84 8.07 0.94
C ILE A 21 5.80 7.53 1.91
N LEU A 22 5.40 6.25 1.78
CA LEU A 22 4.38 5.66 2.67
C LEU A 22 4.88 5.53 4.11
N PRO A 23 6.04 4.96 4.41
CA PRO A 23 6.58 4.94 5.78
C PRO A 23 6.69 6.33 6.40
N ILE A 24 7.18 7.34 5.67
CA ILE A 24 7.31 8.72 6.17
C ILE A 24 5.93 9.31 6.49
N LEU A 25 4.95 9.16 5.61
CA LEU A 25 3.58 9.64 5.86
C LEU A 25 2.90 8.87 7.01
N MET A 26 3.17 7.58 7.15
CA MET A 26 2.61 6.78 8.24
C MET A 26 3.22 7.13 9.58
N GLU A 27 4.51 7.46 9.64
CA GLU A 27 5.13 7.97 10.87
C GLU A 27 4.42 9.24 11.32
N ALA A 28 4.28 10.24 10.45
CA ALA A 28 3.63 11.51 10.76
C ALA A 28 2.14 11.38 11.14
N LYS A 29 1.45 10.32 10.67
CA LYS A 29 -0.01 10.16 10.80
C LYS A 29 -0.44 9.01 11.72
N SER A 30 0.48 8.25 12.30
CA SER A 30 0.18 7.12 13.19
C SER A 30 1.11 7.11 14.41
N ASN A 31 0.82 6.21 15.36
CA ASN A 31 1.69 5.96 16.50
C ASN A 31 2.34 4.56 16.35
N ALA A 32 2.86 4.22 15.16
CA ALA A 32 3.64 3.03 14.95
C ALA A 32 4.93 3.10 15.79
N ALA A 33 5.38 1.96 16.33
CA ALA A 33 6.65 1.91 17.05
C ALA A 33 7.84 1.93 16.11
N HIS A 34 7.70 1.23 14.97
CA HIS A 34 8.73 1.11 13.95
C HIS A 34 8.11 0.82 12.59
N LEU A 35 8.66 1.44 11.55
CA LEU A 35 8.25 1.26 10.17
C LEU A 35 9.44 0.74 9.36
N THR A 36 9.19 -0.23 8.50
CA THR A 36 10.19 -0.78 7.59
C THR A 36 9.68 -0.64 6.17
N GLY A 37 10.51 -0.15 5.25
CA GLY A 37 10.27 -0.18 3.82
C GLY A 37 11.15 -1.23 3.16
N LEU A 38 10.57 -2.15 2.37
CA LEU A 38 11.31 -3.13 1.56
C LEU A 38 11.24 -2.71 0.09
N GLU A 39 12.39 -2.59 -0.56
CA GLU A 39 12.49 -2.19 -1.97
C GLU A 39 13.57 -2.99 -2.68
N ILE A 40 13.24 -3.51 -3.88
CA ILE A 40 14.18 -4.35 -4.66
C ILE A 40 15.15 -3.52 -5.50
N GLN A 41 14.79 -2.28 -5.85
CA GLN A 41 15.64 -1.43 -6.67
C GLN A 41 16.57 -0.63 -5.78
N SER A 42 17.89 -0.88 -5.89
CA SER A 42 18.92 -0.20 -5.10
C SER A 42 18.84 1.32 -5.18
N GLU A 43 18.60 1.89 -6.37
CA GLU A 43 18.47 3.34 -6.56
C GLU A 43 17.28 3.93 -5.79
N MET A 44 16.14 3.21 -5.77
CA MET A 44 14.95 3.63 -5.03
C MET A 44 15.13 3.46 -3.53
N ALA A 45 15.73 2.36 -3.09
CA ALA A 45 16.05 2.11 -1.70
C ALA A 45 17.02 3.18 -1.14
N GLU A 46 18.05 3.55 -1.91
CA GLU A 46 18.96 4.64 -1.55
C GLU A 46 18.22 5.99 -1.45
N MET A 47 17.34 6.30 -2.41
CA MET A 47 16.52 7.50 -2.39
C MET A 47 15.59 7.53 -1.17
N ALA A 48 14.97 6.40 -0.83
CA ALA A 48 14.14 6.25 0.35
C ALA A 48 14.95 6.48 1.63
N ALA A 49 16.13 5.88 1.75
CA ALA A 49 17.01 6.08 2.91
C ALA A 49 17.46 7.54 3.06
N ARG A 50 17.77 8.23 1.96
CA ARG A 50 18.04 9.68 1.99
C ARG A 50 16.83 10.49 2.43
N SER A 51 15.63 10.13 1.96
CA SER A 51 14.38 10.79 2.37
C SER A 51 14.13 10.63 3.87
N VAL A 52 14.34 9.43 4.42
CA VAL A 52 14.26 9.16 5.86
C VAL A 52 15.24 10.04 6.63
N LYS A 53 16.51 10.09 6.20
CA LYS A 53 17.55 10.90 6.83
C LYS A 53 17.25 12.41 6.77
N LEU A 54 16.77 12.91 5.64
CA LEU A 54 16.40 14.33 5.49
C LEU A 54 15.27 14.75 6.41
N ASN A 55 14.42 13.80 6.83
CA ASN A 55 13.32 14.04 7.78
C ASN A 55 13.71 13.69 9.23
N HIS A 56 14.95 13.30 9.51
CA HIS A 56 15.44 12.89 10.84
C HIS A 56 14.62 11.75 11.46
N LEU A 57 14.32 10.72 10.66
CA LEU A 57 13.45 9.59 11.03
C LEU A 57 14.17 8.24 11.10
N GLU A 58 15.51 8.22 11.12
CA GLU A 58 16.33 7.01 11.12
C GLU A 58 16.07 6.10 12.33
N ASP A 59 15.69 6.69 13.45
CA ASP A 59 15.32 5.95 14.68
C ASP A 59 13.93 5.26 14.58
N LYS A 60 13.11 5.64 13.59
CA LYS A 60 11.73 5.20 13.42
C LYS A 60 11.51 4.37 12.17
N ILE A 61 12.26 4.68 11.09
CA ILE A 61 12.07 4.10 9.77
C ILE A 61 13.36 3.45 9.30
N GLU A 62 13.28 2.17 8.98
CA GLU A 62 14.34 1.39 8.36
C GLU A 62 14.00 1.12 6.89
N ILE A 63 14.95 1.33 5.99
CA ILE A 63 14.83 0.95 4.58
C ILE A 63 15.74 -0.25 4.33
N VAL A 64 15.15 -1.32 3.82
CA VAL A 64 15.82 -2.58 3.50
C VAL A 64 15.77 -2.81 2.00
N GLU A 65 16.93 -3.00 1.37
CA GLU A 65 17.00 -3.47 0.00
C GLU A 65 16.78 -4.97 -0.06
N GLY A 66 15.80 -5.42 -0.86
CA GLY A 66 15.50 -6.83 -1.00
C GLY A 66 14.27 -7.15 -1.83
N ASP A 67 14.15 -8.42 -2.24
CA ASP A 67 13.03 -8.94 -3.01
C ASP A 67 11.88 -9.36 -2.08
N ILE A 68 10.64 -8.97 -2.41
CA ILE A 68 9.43 -9.38 -1.70
C ILE A 68 9.32 -10.92 -1.63
N LYS A 69 9.75 -11.64 -2.66
CA LYS A 69 9.76 -13.11 -2.69
C LYS A 69 10.65 -13.72 -1.61
N GLU A 70 11.72 -13.02 -1.24
CA GLU A 70 12.66 -13.42 -0.20
C GLU A 70 12.37 -12.76 1.16
N ALA A 71 11.28 -12.00 1.28
CA ALA A 71 10.96 -11.25 2.48
C ALA A 71 10.88 -12.12 3.76
N SER A 72 10.49 -13.40 3.62
CA SER A 72 10.47 -14.35 4.74
C SER A 72 11.85 -14.89 5.16
N ALA A 73 12.90 -14.66 4.36
CA ALA A 73 14.29 -14.91 4.74
C ALA A 73 14.92 -13.64 5.38
N ILE A 74 14.44 -12.47 4.99
CA ILE A 74 14.91 -11.18 5.51
C ILE A 74 14.29 -10.88 6.89
N PHE A 75 12.99 -11.14 7.04
CA PHE A 75 12.23 -10.82 8.25
C PHE A 75 11.69 -12.06 8.95
N SER A 76 11.61 -12.00 10.27
CA SER A 76 11.01 -13.07 11.07
C SER A 76 9.52 -13.23 10.77
N HIS A 77 9.02 -14.46 10.76
CA HIS A 77 7.60 -14.75 10.63
C HIS A 77 6.80 -14.10 11.78
N ASP A 78 5.54 -13.78 11.51
CA ASP A 78 4.60 -13.22 12.50
C ASP A 78 5.15 -12.00 13.26
N SER A 79 5.96 -11.16 12.60
CA SER A 79 6.66 -10.04 13.23
C SER A 79 6.00 -8.69 13.04
N PHE A 80 5.09 -8.53 12.06
CA PHE A 80 4.45 -7.27 11.73
C PHE A 80 2.97 -7.26 12.12
N ASP A 81 2.52 -6.15 12.70
CA ASP A 81 1.11 -5.90 13.02
C ASP A 81 0.35 -5.39 11.78
N THR A 82 1.05 -4.69 10.90
CA THR A 82 0.50 -4.09 9.67
C THR A 82 1.49 -4.26 8.53
N ILE A 83 0.97 -4.61 7.37
CA ILE A 83 1.69 -4.56 6.09
C ILE A 83 0.92 -3.64 5.15
N THR A 84 1.63 -2.81 4.40
CA THR A 84 1.08 -2.00 3.31
C THR A 84 1.73 -2.39 2.00
N SER A 85 1.01 -2.20 0.90
CA SER A 85 1.59 -2.28 -0.43
C SER A 85 0.78 -1.43 -1.41
N ASN A 86 1.49 -0.71 -2.25
CA ASN A 86 0.97 -0.02 -3.42
C ASN A 86 1.70 -0.57 -4.66
N PRO A 87 1.40 -1.81 -5.08
CA PRO A 87 2.15 -2.47 -6.14
C PRO A 87 1.88 -1.80 -7.49
N PRO A 88 2.77 -1.98 -8.48
CA PRO A 88 2.52 -1.54 -9.84
C PRO A 88 1.23 -2.19 -10.39
N TYR A 89 0.40 -1.40 -11.09
CA TYR A 89 -0.99 -1.77 -11.41
C TYR A 89 -1.18 -2.50 -12.72
N MET A 90 -0.17 -2.62 -13.56
CA MET A 90 -0.31 -3.04 -14.95
C MET A 90 0.00 -4.52 -15.15
N ILE A 91 -0.92 -5.24 -15.81
CA ILE A 91 -0.64 -6.52 -16.45
C ILE A 91 -0.07 -6.19 -17.84
N GLY A 92 1.08 -6.76 -18.19
CA GLY A 92 1.73 -6.50 -19.47
C GLY A 92 0.77 -6.58 -20.66
N GLN A 93 0.79 -5.57 -21.53
CA GLN A 93 0.19 -5.44 -22.86
C GLN A 93 -1.05 -4.55 -23.06
N HIS A 94 -1.72 -3.99 -22.06
CA HIS A 94 -2.87 -3.11 -22.37
C HIS A 94 -2.65 -1.64 -21.97
N GLY A 95 -2.44 -0.79 -22.96
CA GLY A 95 -2.83 0.63 -22.89
C GLY A 95 -1.75 1.68 -22.69
N LEU A 96 -0.44 1.38 -22.78
CA LEU A 96 0.58 2.42 -22.70
C LEU A 96 1.05 2.88 -24.08
N LYS A 97 0.95 4.19 -24.33
CA LYS A 97 1.43 4.84 -25.56
C LYS A 97 2.94 5.09 -25.58
N ASN A 98 3.64 4.83 -24.46
CA ASN A 98 5.07 5.16 -24.30
C ASN A 98 5.93 3.89 -24.10
N PRO A 99 6.83 3.53 -25.05
CA PRO A 99 7.64 2.30 -24.96
C PRO A 99 8.59 2.24 -23.76
N SER A 100 9.01 3.38 -23.23
CA SER A 100 9.90 3.46 -22.06
C SER A 100 9.17 3.14 -20.76
N GLU A 101 7.96 3.64 -20.59
CA GLU A 101 7.09 3.34 -19.43
C GLU A 101 6.62 1.89 -19.44
N THR A 102 6.28 1.36 -20.62
CA THR A 102 5.91 -0.04 -20.80
C THR A 102 7.01 -1.00 -20.36
N LYS A 103 8.27 -0.70 -20.69
CA LYS A 103 9.43 -1.52 -20.30
C LYS A 103 9.70 -1.46 -18.78
N ALA A 104 9.55 -0.29 -18.15
CA ALA A 104 9.73 -0.15 -16.71
C ALA A 104 8.65 -0.93 -15.94
N ILE A 105 7.38 -0.80 -16.33
CA ILE A 105 6.24 -1.46 -15.71
C ILE A 105 6.29 -2.97 -15.92
N ALA A 106 6.61 -3.44 -17.15
CA ALA A 106 6.77 -4.86 -17.43
C ALA A 106 7.91 -5.50 -16.62
N ARG A 107 9.00 -4.77 -16.34
CA ARG A 107 10.06 -5.26 -15.44
C ARG A 107 9.55 -5.45 -14.02
N HIS A 108 8.72 -4.56 -13.51
CA HIS A 108 8.16 -4.67 -12.16
C HIS A 108 7.22 -5.87 -11.99
N GLU A 109 6.37 -6.18 -12.98
CA GLU A 109 5.49 -7.36 -12.94
C GLU A 109 6.25 -8.68 -13.13
N ILE A 110 7.34 -8.67 -13.89
CA ILE A 110 8.25 -9.82 -14.01
C ILE A 110 8.95 -10.07 -12.66
N LEU A 111 9.20 -9.03 -11.89
CA LEU A 111 9.91 -9.11 -10.60
C LEU A 111 9.02 -9.56 -9.45
N CYS A 112 7.74 -9.14 -9.39
CA CYS A 112 6.84 -9.44 -8.27
C CYS A 112 5.37 -9.51 -8.73
N THR A 113 4.72 -10.64 -8.49
CA THR A 113 3.30 -10.84 -8.73
C THR A 113 2.48 -10.48 -7.49
N PHE A 114 1.16 -10.31 -7.65
CA PHE A 114 0.28 -10.12 -6.50
C PHE A 114 0.28 -11.35 -5.56
N ALA A 115 0.45 -12.55 -6.09
CA ALA A 115 0.60 -13.77 -5.30
C ALA A 115 1.86 -13.75 -4.41
N ASP A 116 2.96 -13.16 -4.87
CA ASP A 116 4.18 -13.01 -4.06
C ASP A 116 3.93 -12.06 -2.87
N ILE A 117 3.21 -10.96 -3.09
CA ILE A 117 2.82 -10.02 -2.04
C ILE A 117 1.96 -10.71 -0.98
N THR A 118 0.94 -11.46 -1.40
CA THR A 118 0.04 -12.16 -0.45
C THR A 118 0.75 -13.28 0.28
N ALA A 119 1.66 -13.99 -0.37
CA ALA A 119 2.49 -15.02 0.25
C ALA A 119 3.44 -14.44 1.31
N ALA A 120 4.10 -13.31 1.01
CA ALA A 120 4.93 -12.59 1.97
C ALA A 120 4.08 -12.08 3.15
N ALA A 121 2.96 -11.42 2.86
CA ALA A 121 2.07 -10.90 3.90
C ALA A 121 1.53 -12.00 4.82
N LYS A 122 1.14 -13.16 4.27
CA LYS A 122 0.69 -14.32 5.04
C LYS A 122 1.74 -14.81 6.04
N LYS A 123 3.01 -14.84 5.65
CA LYS A 123 4.10 -15.31 6.52
C LYS A 123 4.47 -14.27 7.57
N LEU A 124 4.56 -13.01 7.19
CA LEU A 124 5.13 -11.93 8.00
C LEU A 124 4.13 -11.27 8.95
N LEU A 125 2.84 -11.24 8.61
CA LEU A 125 1.80 -10.71 9.50
C LEU A 125 1.60 -11.61 10.72
N LYS A 126 1.48 -11.00 11.89
CA LYS A 126 0.96 -11.63 13.09
C LYS A 126 -0.47 -12.14 12.88
N ASN A 127 -0.92 -13.08 13.71
CA ASN A 127 -2.34 -13.44 13.72
C ASN A 127 -3.21 -12.21 14.00
N LYS A 128 -4.26 -12.00 13.19
CA LYS A 128 -5.08 -10.78 13.15
C LYS A 128 -4.34 -9.52 12.72
N GLY A 129 -3.13 -9.64 12.24
CA GLY A 129 -2.43 -8.55 11.54
C GLY A 129 -3.14 -8.16 10.25
N LYS A 130 -2.91 -6.95 9.79
CA LYS A 130 -3.65 -6.31 8.71
C LYS A 130 -2.78 -6.05 7.50
N LEU A 131 -3.32 -6.35 6.33
CA LEU A 131 -2.77 -5.94 5.04
C LEU A 131 -3.62 -4.80 4.47
N PHE A 132 -2.99 -3.70 4.11
CA PHE A 132 -3.61 -2.59 3.39
C PHE A 132 -3.07 -2.49 1.98
N LEU A 133 -3.98 -2.40 1.03
CA LEU A 133 -3.67 -2.36 -0.40
C LEU A 133 -4.31 -1.15 -1.06
N VAL A 134 -3.60 -0.57 -2.02
CA VAL A 134 -4.15 0.33 -3.04
C VAL A 134 -4.04 -0.38 -4.37
N HIS A 135 -5.12 -0.48 -5.14
CA HIS A 135 -5.07 -1.13 -6.45
C HIS A 135 -6.14 -0.61 -7.42
N ARG A 136 -5.97 -0.93 -8.70
CA ARG A 136 -6.93 -0.61 -9.77
C ARG A 136 -8.15 -1.51 -9.71
N THR A 137 -9.33 -0.92 -10.00
CA THR A 137 -10.63 -1.61 -9.89
C THR A 137 -10.79 -2.80 -10.84
N PHE A 138 -10.18 -2.77 -12.02
CA PHE A 138 -10.27 -3.87 -12.99
C PHE A 138 -9.65 -5.19 -12.50
N ARG A 139 -8.79 -5.16 -11.47
CA ARG A 139 -8.21 -6.37 -10.85
C ARG A 139 -8.93 -6.81 -9.58
N LEU A 140 -10.04 -6.18 -9.22
CA LEU A 140 -10.69 -6.40 -7.92
C LEU A 140 -11.04 -7.86 -7.67
N SER A 141 -11.66 -8.55 -8.65
CA SER A 141 -12.08 -9.95 -8.49
C SER A 141 -10.90 -10.89 -8.27
N GLU A 142 -9.83 -10.74 -9.05
CA GLU A 142 -8.59 -11.50 -8.90
C GLU A 142 -7.97 -11.31 -7.52
N ILE A 143 -7.89 -10.06 -7.07
CA ILE A 143 -7.29 -9.69 -5.78
C ILE A 143 -8.09 -10.27 -4.61
N LEU A 144 -9.41 -10.16 -4.63
CA LEU A 144 -10.26 -10.73 -3.58
C LEU A 144 -10.13 -12.26 -3.51
N CYS A 145 -10.14 -12.93 -4.65
CA CYS A 145 -9.95 -14.39 -4.72
C CYS A 145 -8.58 -14.81 -4.16
N GLN A 146 -7.50 -14.14 -4.57
CA GLN A 146 -6.15 -14.46 -4.11
C GLN A 146 -6.00 -14.23 -2.60
N LEU A 147 -6.49 -13.12 -2.07
CA LEU A 147 -6.45 -12.82 -0.63
C LEU A 147 -7.15 -13.92 0.18
N SER A 148 -8.39 -14.28 -0.20
CA SER A 148 -9.16 -15.32 0.50
C SER A 148 -8.46 -16.68 0.44
N LYS A 149 -7.91 -17.07 -0.73
CA LYS A 149 -7.11 -18.27 -0.90
C LYS A 149 -5.91 -18.35 0.04
N ASP A 150 -5.26 -17.21 0.29
CA ASP A 150 -4.09 -17.14 1.16
C ASP A 150 -4.43 -16.96 2.65
N GLY A 151 -5.71 -16.91 3.02
CA GLY A 151 -6.16 -16.72 4.40
C GLY A 151 -6.00 -15.29 4.91
N LEU A 152 -5.91 -14.34 3.98
CA LEU A 152 -5.96 -12.90 4.22
C LEU A 152 -7.39 -12.44 3.91
N GLU A 153 -8.28 -12.49 4.90
CA GLU A 153 -9.70 -12.22 4.69
C GLU A 153 -9.98 -10.74 4.42
N PRO A 154 -10.58 -10.36 3.27
CA PRO A 154 -10.97 -8.99 2.98
C PRO A 154 -12.01 -8.48 4.00
N LYS A 155 -11.76 -7.33 4.63
CA LYS A 155 -12.59 -6.80 5.72
C LYS A 155 -13.25 -5.47 5.40
N ARG A 156 -12.57 -4.61 4.66
CA ARG A 156 -13.09 -3.32 4.23
C ARG A 156 -12.59 -2.98 2.84
N ILE A 157 -13.47 -2.39 2.06
CA ILE A 157 -13.12 -1.81 0.76
C ILE A 157 -13.71 -0.42 0.66
N ARG A 158 -12.95 0.50 0.09
CA ARG A 158 -13.37 1.84 -0.25
C ARG A 158 -12.98 2.15 -1.69
N PHE A 159 -13.96 2.48 -2.51
CA PHE A 159 -13.72 2.91 -3.88
C PHE A 159 -13.34 4.38 -3.94
N VAL A 160 -12.39 4.71 -4.81
CA VAL A 160 -11.92 6.07 -5.04
C VAL A 160 -12.33 6.50 -6.44
N HIS A 161 -13.12 7.57 -6.50
CA HIS A 161 -13.63 8.14 -7.74
C HIS A 161 -12.92 9.47 -8.01
N PRO A 162 -12.49 9.73 -9.25
CA PRO A 162 -11.95 11.05 -9.59
C PRO A 162 -13.01 12.14 -9.40
N TYR A 163 -14.24 11.89 -9.87
CA TYR A 163 -15.42 12.76 -9.69
C TYR A 163 -16.62 11.92 -9.31
N ILE A 164 -17.68 12.54 -8.79
CA ILE A 164 -18.88 11.86 -8.31
C ILE A 164 -19.63 11.11 -9.45
N ASP A 165 -19.56 11.60 -10.68
CA ASP A 165 -20.19 11.05 -11.87
C ASP A 165 -19.28 10.08 -12.66
N LYS A 166 -18.05 9.82 -12.20
CA LYS A 166 -17.07 8.94 -12.85
C LYS A 166 -16.96 7.60 -12.13
N GLU A 167 -16.66 6.56 -12.88
CA GLU A 167 -16.37 5.24 -12.32
C GLU A 167 -15.12 5.29 -11.43
N PRO A 168 -15.07 4.44 -10.37
CA PRO A 168 -13.90 4.33 -9.53
C PRO A 168 -12.74 3.72 -10.32
N ASN A 169 -11.58 4.34 -10.25
CA ASN A 169 -10.37 3.85 -10.91
C ASN A 169 -9.39 3.17 -9.94
N ILE A 170 -9.57 3.37 -8.65
CA ILE A 170 -8.75 2.81 -7.57
C ILE A 170 -9.68 2.31 -6.47
N PHE A 171 -9.25 1.29 -5.74
CA PHE A 171 -9.82 0.93 -4.45
C PHE A 171 -8.75 0.84 -3.36
N LEU A 172 -9.18 1.09 -2.14
CA LEU A 172 -8.42 0.88 -0.91
C LEU A 172 -9.01 -0.33 -0.22
N LEU A 173 -8.17 -1.29 0.18
CA LEU A 173 -8.63 -2.55 0.75
C LEU A 173 -7.88 -2.85 2.04
N GLU A 174 -8.60 -3.31 3.06
CA GLU A 174 -8.06 -3.92 4.27
C GLU A 174 -8.38 -5.40 4.26
N ALA A 175 -7.36 -6.23 4.42
CA ALA A 175 -7.50 -7.67 4.67
C ALA A 175 -6.87 -8.03 6.03
N VAL A 176 -7.35 -9.11 6.67
CA VAL A 176 -6.90 -9.54 8.00
C VAL A 176 -6.46 -10.99 7.96
N LYS A 177 -5.25 -11.29 8.40
CA LYS A 177 -4.74 -12.67 8.53
C LYS A 177 -5.60 -13.47 9.50
N GLY A 178 -6.17 -14.59 9.04
CA GLY A 178 -7.07 -15.43 9.82
C GLY A 178 -8.37 -14.71 10.22
N GLY A 179 -8.80 -13.71 9.45
CA GLY A 179 -10.10 -13.05 9.62
C GLY A 179 -11.26 -14.02 9.37
N LYS A 180 -12.45 -13.72 9.94
CA LYS A 180 -13.70 -14.41 9.59
C LYS A 180 -14.35 -13.65 8.44
N SER A 181 -15.12 -14.36 7.60
CA SER A 181 -15.89 -13.76 6.51
C SER A 181 -16.77 -12.62 7.00
N ARG A 182 -16.83 -11.58 6.30
CA ARG A 182 -17.66 -10.37 6.36
C ARG A 182 -16.84 -9.17 5.93
N MET A 183 -17.21 -8.57 4.83
CA MET A 183 -16.58 -7.36 4.30
C MET A 183 -17.54 -6.17 4.44
N THR A 184 -17.00 -5.01 4.75
CA THR A 184 -17.71 -3.73 4.75
C THR A 184 -17.29 -2.93 3.52
N VAL A 185 -18.26 -2.46 2.75
CA VAL A 185 -18.05 -1.47 1.70
C VAL A 185 -18.26 -0.09 2.31
N GLU A 186 -17.22 0.73 2.34
CA GLU A 186 -17.30 2.09 2.88
C GLU A 186 -17.88 3.06 1.84
N PRO A 187 -18.45 4.20 2.27
CA PRO A 187 -18.84 5.26 1.34
C PRO A 187 -17.68 5.64 0.42
N PRO A 188 -17.93 5.95 -0.86
CA PRO A 188 -16.88 6.25 -1.83
C PRO A 188 -16.06 7.47 -1.40
N LEU A 189 -14.78 7.49 -1.79
CA LEU A 189 -13.93 8.67 -1.68
C LEU A 189 -13.95 9.39 -3.03
N ILE A 190 -14.51 10.58 -3.05
CA ILE A 190 -14.50 11.44 -4.23
C ILE A 190 -13.30 12.38 -4.14
N VAL A 191 -12.44 12.38 -5.17
CA VAL A 191 -11.21 13.16 -5.15
C VAL A 191 -11.46 14.62 -5.46
N TYR A 192 -12.15 14.89 -6.56
CA TYR A 192 -12.39 16.26 -7.03
C TYR A 192 -13.87 16.62 -6.95
N GLU A 193 -14.14 17.83 -6.47
CA GLU A 193 -15.46 18.48 -6.56
C GLU A 193 -15.70 19.00 -7.99
N LYS A 194 -14.66 19.61 -8.58
CA LYS A 194 -14.55 20.05 -9.96
C LYS A 194 -13.08 20.12 -10.37
N GLU A 195 -12.81 20.40 -11.64
CA GLU A 195 -11.44 20.55 -12.13
C GLU A 195 -10.61 21.53 -11.28
N GLY A 196 -9.45 21.09 -10.84
CA GLY A 196 -8.53 21.87 -9.99
C GLY A 196 -8.96 22.05 -8.52
N LYS A 197 -10.11 21.49 -8.10
CA LYS A 197 -10.58 21.61 -6.70
C LYS A 197 -10.85 20.27 -6.07
N TYR A 198 -10.15 19.94 -4.98
CA TYR A 198 -10.39 18.75 -4.17
C TYR A 198 -11.71 18.85 -3.39
N THR A 199 -12.25 17.69 -2.99
CA THR A 199 -13.34 17.63 -2.02
C THR A 199 -12.85 17.98 -0.62
N GLU A 200 -13.76 18.40 0.24
CA GLU A 200 -13.44 18.71 1.65
C GLU A 200 -12.78 17.51 2.37
N GLU A 201 -13.20 16.27 2.05
CA GLU A 201 -12.59 15.08 2.63
C GLU A 201 -11.11 14.94 2.21
N ILE A 202 -10.76 15.22 0.97
CA ILE A 202 -9.38 15.19 0.49
C ILE A 202 -8.54 16.25 1.20
N TYR A 203 -9.02 17.48 1.30
CA TYR A 203 -8.32 18.53 2.06
C TYR A 203 -8.05 18.09 3.51
N LYS A 204 -9.04 17.50 4.19
CA LYS A 204 -8.86 16.95 5.55
C LYS A 204 -7.84 15.80 5.63
N ILE A 205 -7.80 14.91 4.61
CA ILE A 205 -6.85 13.80 4.56
C ILE A 205 -5.41 14.32 4.44
N TYR A 206 -5.21 15.34 3.60
CA TYR A 206 -3.88 15.94 3.39
C TYR A 206 -3.50 16.98 4.46
N GLY A 207 -4.45 17.45 5.26
CA GLY A 207 -4.24 18.55 6.22
C GLY A 207 -4.03 19.89 5.52
N MET A 208 -4.61 20.05 4.33
CA MET A 208 -4.54 21.25 3.52
C MET A 208 -5.75 22.16 3.81
N ASN A 209 -5.58 23.44 3.60
CA ASN A 209 -6.66 24.42 3.73
C ASN A 209 -7.35 24.59 2.36
N PRO A 210 -8.71 24.54 2.26
CA PRO A 210 -9.41 24.73 0.98
C PRO A 210 -9.21 26.12 0.33
N GLU A 211 -8.72 27.09 1.09
CA GLU A 211 -8.51 28.47 0.66
C GLU A 211 -7.07 28.77 0.19
N GLU A 212 -6.16 27.81 0.28
CA GLU A 212 -4.80 27.84 -0.26
C GLU A 212 -4.73 27.12 -1.62
#